data_512b045f0ff1fab0eee3581e72bf5626
#
_entry.id   512b045f0ff1fab0eee3581e72bf5626
#
_cell.length_a   1.000
_cell.length_b   1.000
_cell.length_c   1.000
_cell.angle_alpha   90.00
_cell.angle_beta   90.00
_cell.angle_gamma   90.00
#
_symmetry.space_group_name_H-M   'P 1'
#
loop_
_entity.id
_entity.type
_entity.pdbx_description
1 polymer ?
#
loop_
_entity_poly.entity_id
_entity_poly.type
_entity_poly.pdbx_seq_one_letter_code
_entity_poly.pdbx_strand_id
1 'polypeptide(L)'
;NLRTNMRTSHIPVIFLTQKDERSDKLQGLELGADDYITKPFDIEELKLRVQGAIKRSERESLTDPRSGLPAGRLIENRLREIIREKGWALLDARINSFEPFKDVYGFVTGDDVLRFTAMLIGEVVDELGSTSDFIGHAGGDNFIVITSDERSAAIKARLKERFDNEVQTHYNFMDRQQGFMQAPAADGTTVKVPF
;
A
#
# COMPACT_ATOMS: atom_id res chain seq x y z
N ASN A 1 18.50 -10.53 15.01
CA ASN A 1 18.99 -10.15 13.69
C ASN A 1 17.84 -9.58 12.86
N LEU A 2 18.02 -8.36 12.29
CA LEU A 2 16.96 -7.68 11.52
C LEU A 2 16.54 -8.48 10.28
N ARG A 3 17.44 -9.22 9.67
CA ARG A 3 17.18 -10.00 8.45
C ARG A 3 16.49 -11.35 8.69
N THR A 4 16.58 -11.89 9.90
CA THR A 4 15.92 -13.16 10.26
C THR A 4 14.51 -12.98 10.84
N ASN A 5 14.12 -11.74 11.12
CA ASN A 5 12.79 -11.43 11.64
C ASN A 5 11.88 -11.01 10.47
N MET A 6 10.77 -11.70 10.26
CA MET A 6 9.81 -11.45 9.18
C MET A 6 9.26 -10.01 9.18
N ARG A 7 9.17 -9.36 10.36
CA ARG A 7 8.67 -7.98 10.48
C ARG A 7 9.69 -6.93 10.05
N THR A 8 10.98 -7.25 10.01
CA THR A 8 12.05 -6.28 9.75
C THR A 8 12.94 -6.66 8.56
N SER A 9 12.78 -7.86 8.02
CA SER A 9 13.60 -8.37 6.91
C SER A 9 13.52 -7.53 5.63
N HIS A 10 12.36 -6.89 5.43
CA HIS A 10 12.08 -6.03 4.26
C HIS A 10 12.53 -4.57 4.43
N ILE A 11 12.92 -4.16 5.65
CA ILE A 11 13.36 -2.78 5.91
C ILE A 11 14.74 -2.56 5.33
N PRO A 12 14.96 -1.56 4.45
CA PRO A 12 16.29 -1.25 3.95
C PRO A 12 17.24 -0.83 5.08
N VAL A 13 18.46 -1.34 5.03
CA VAL A 13 19.50 -1.05 6.03
C VAL A 13 20.70 -0.43 5.33
N ILE A 14 21.05 0.80 5.72
CA ILE A 14 22.22 1.53 5.23
C ILE A 14 23.19 1.73 6.39
N PHE A 15 24.42 1.26 6.27
CA PHE A 15 25.46 1.50 7.26
C PHE A 15 26.14 2.87 7.07
N LEU A 16 26.20 3.65 8.15
CA LEU A 16 26.96 4.89 8.23
C LEU A 16 28.16 4.66 9.15
N THR A 17 29.38 4.61 8.61
CA THR A 17 30.56 4.22 9.37
C THR A 17 31.77 5.09 9.09
N GLN A 18 32.73 5.11 10.03
CA GLN A 18 34.05 5.71 9.83
C GLN A 18 35.05 4.74 9.20
N LYS A 19 34.69 3.46 9.14
CA LYS A 19 35.59 2.42 8.59
C LYS A 19 35.52 2.45 7.07
N ASP A 20 36.69 2.64 6.47
CA ASP A 20 36.85 2.80 5.02
C ASP A 20 37.52 1.59 4.35
N GLU A 21 37.94 0.59 5.15
CA GLU A 21 38.56 -0.59 4.62
C GLU A 21 37.61 -1.46 3.80
N ARG A 22 38.09 -1.98 2.68
CA ARG A 22 37.35 -2.83 1.76
C ARG A 22 36.74 -4.06 2.44
N SER A 23 37.44 -4.63 3.42
CA SER A 23 37.02 -5.77 4.22
C SER A 23 35.77 -5.47 5.05
N ASP A 24 35.72 -4.31 5.70
CA ASP A 24 34.58 -3.89 6.51
C ASP A 24 33.33 -3.63 5.66
N LYS A 25 33.50 -3.07 4.45
CA LYS A 25 32.42 -2.89 3.47
C LYS A 25 31.82 -4.21 3.00
N LEU A 26 32.69 -5.17 2.66
CA LEU A 26 32.27 -6.51 2.26
C LEU A 26 31.52 -7.23 3.39
N GLN A 27 32.02 -7.17 4.61
CA GLN A 27 31.37 -7.78 5.77
C GLN A 27 30.00 -7.16 6.06
N GLY A 28 29.86 -5.83 5.92
CA GLY A 28 28.56 -5.16 6.07
C GLY A 28 27.52 -5.62 5.04
N LEU A 29 27.92 -5.78 3.79
CA LEU A 29 27.07 -6.28 2.71
C LEU A 29 26.72 -7.77 2.88
N GLU A 30 27.67 -8.60 3.31
CA GLU A 30 27.43 -10.01 3.63
C GLU A 30 26.42 -10.20 4.78
N LEU A 31 26.36 -9.26 5.72
CA LEU A 31 25.37 -9.22 6.79
C LEU A 31 23.95 -8.79 6.29
N GLY A 32 23.82 -8.48 5.00
CA GLY A 32 22.55 -8.15 4.36
C GLY A 32 22.20 -6.66 4.39
N ALA A 33 23.19 -5.77 4.45
CA ALA A 33 22.94 -4.34 4.24
C ALA A 33 22.63 -4.04 2.77
N ASP A 34 21.75 -3.06 2.54
CA ASP A 34 21.37 -2.61 1.19
C ASP A 34 22.37 -1.58 0.63
N ASP A 35 23.04 -0.84 1.50
CA ASP A 35 24.06 0.13 1.12
C ASP A 35 25.01 0.45 2.29
N TYR A 36 26.07 1.18 1.97
CA TYR A 36 27.16 1.52 2.87
C TYR A 36 27.72 2.90 2.55
N ILE A 37 27.78 3.79 3.53
CA ILE A 37 28.26 5.16 3.38
C ILE A 37 29.33 5.45 4.42
N THR A 38 30.48 5.94 3.97
CA THR A 38 31.60 6.31 4.86
C THR A 38 31.48 7.76 5.32
N LYS A 39 31.87 8.02 6.58
CA LYS A 39 31.99 9.36 7.13
C LYS A 39 33.37 9.94 6.81
N PRO A 40 33.48 11.23 6.46
CA PRO A 40 32.40 12.22 6.29
C PRO A 40 31.61 11.97 4.99
N PHE A 41 30.27 12.22 4.99
CA PHE A 41 29.40 12.05 3.84
C PHE A 41 28.65 13.35 3.51
N ASP A 42 28.27 13.49 2.26
CA ASP A 42 27.39 14.54 1.80
C ASP A 42 25.93 14.23 2.13
N ILE A 43 25.17 15.21 2.64
CA ILE A 43 23.78 15.03 3.05
C ILE A 43 22.88 14.75 1.85
N GLU A 44 23.14 15.38 0.68
CA GLU A 44 22.35 15.15 -0.52
C GLU A 44 22.61 13.74 -1.09
N GLU A 45 23.87 13.26 -1.04
CA GLU A 45 24.18 11.89 -1.40
C GLU A 45 23.45 10.91 -0.47
N LEU A 46 23.47 11.13 0.84
CA LEU A 46 22.75 10.28 1.80
C LEU A 46 21.24 10.25 1.49
N LYS A 47 20.60 11.40 1.24
CA LYS A 47 19.19 11.46 0.86
C LYS A 47 18.88 10.64 -0.39
N LEU A 48 19.67 10.80 -1.45
CA LEU A 48 19.49 10.07 -2.71
C LEU A 48 19.63 8.56 -2.51
N ARG A 49 20.58 8.11 -1.71
CA ARG A 49 20.77 6.68 -1.40
C ARG A 49 19.63 6.12 -0.57
N VAL A 50 19.16 6.83 0.46
CA VAL A 50 17.99 6.44 1.26
C VAL A 50 16.74 6.34 0.38
N GLN A 51 16.47 7.35 -0.43
CA GLN A 51 15.33 7.32 -1.36
C GLN A 51 15.43 6.18 -2.38
N GLY A 52 16.64 5.90 -2.86
CA GLY A 52 16.91 4.78 -3.77
C GLY A 52 16.66 3.42 -3.10
N ALA A 53 17.09 3.25 -1.85
CA ALA A 53 16.89 2.03 -1.08
C ALA A 53 15.39 1.79 -0.78
N ILE A 54 14.66 2.83 -0.37
CA ILE A 54 13.20 2.76 -0.16
C ILE A 54 12.49 2.35 -1.45
N LYS A 55 12.78 3.01 -2.58
CA LYS A 55 12.17 2.68 -3.88
C LYS A 55 12.48 1.25 -4.34
N ARG A 56 13.68 0.73 -4.05
CA ARG A 56 14.02 -0.67 -4.37
C ARG A 56 13.21 -1.63 -3.50
N SER A 57 13.14 -1.38 -2.20
CA SER A 57 12.37 -2.20 -1.25
C SER A 57 10.89 -2.23 -1.60
N GLU A 58 10.30 -1.09 -1.99
CA GLU A 58 8.92 -1.02 -2.47
C GLU A 58 8.69 -1.84 -3.74
N ARG A 59 9.66 -1.84 -4.67
CA ARG A 59 9.58 -2.66 -5.91
C ARG A 59 9.76 -4.15 -5.66
N GLU A 60 10.52 -4.51 -4.63
CA GLU A 60 10.81 -5.91 -4.28
C GLU A 60 9.81 -6.50 -3.29
N SER A 61 9.01 -5.66 -2.64
CA SER A 61 7.96 -6.13 -1.74
C SER A 61 6.92 -6.93 -2.50
N LEU A 62 6.69 -8.17 -2.08
CA LEU A 62 5.65 -9.03 -2.64
C LEU A 62 4.27 -8.70 -2.09
N THR A 63 4.21 -8.01 -0.94
CA THR A 63 2.97 -7.59 -0.29
C THR A 63 3.08 -6.17 0.23
N ASP A 64 1.98 -5.43 0.24
CA ASP A 64 1.92 -4.12 0.88
C ASP A 64 1.88 -4.31 2.41
N PRO A 65 2.76 -3.66 3.19
CA PRO A 65 2.88 -3.87 4.64
C PRO A 65 1.67 -3.37 5.44
N ARG A 66 0.84 -2.48 4.88
CA ARG A 66 -0.35 -1.93 5.54
C ARG A 66 -1.56 -2.83 5.35
N SER A 67 -1.81 -3.28 4.13
CA SER A 67 -2.96 -4.12 3.77
C SER A 67 -2.67 -5.62 3.84
N GLY A 68 -1.41 -6.04 3.75
CA GLY A 68 -1.00 -7.44 3.64
C GLY A 68 -1.26 -8.07 2.27
N LEU A 69 -1.86 -7.34 1.34
CA LEU A 69 -2.21 -7.85 0.01
C LEU A 69 -1.00 -7.91 -0.92
N PRO A 70 -1.03 -8.81 -1.92
CA PRO A 70 -0.09 -8.82 -3.02
C PRO A 70 0.15 -7.43 -3.62
N ALA A 71 1.41 -7.07 -3.85
CA ALA A 71 1.80 -5.77 -4.37
C ALA A 71 2.91 -5.90 -5.43
N GLY A 72 3.28 -4.82 -6.09
CA GLY A 72 4.40 -4.73 -7.00
C GLY A 72 4.49 -5.90 -7.98
N ARG A 73 5.55 -6.69 -7.84
CA ARG A 73 5.85 -7.81 -8.76
C ARG A 73 4.77 -8.88 -8.83
N LEU A 74 4.03 -9.16 -7.75
CA LEU A 74 2.94 -10.15 -7.79
C LEU A 74 1.80 -9.67 -8.68
N ILE A 75 1.46 -8.39 -8.59
CA ILE A 75 0.46 -7.75 -9.47
C ILE A 75 0.93 -7.81 -10.93
N GLU A 76 2.17 -7.38 -11.20
CA GLU A 76 2.73 -7.39 -12.56
C GLU A 76 2.73 -8.80 -13.18
N ASN A 77 3.15 -9.80 -12.43
CA ASN A 77 3.16 -11.18 -12.89
C ASN A 77 1.75 -11.65 -13.23
N ARG A 78 0.77 -11.40 -12.34
CA ARG A 78 -0.62 -11.79 -12.57
C ARG A 78 -1.21 -11.10 -13.80
N LEU A 79 -0.96 -9.81 -13.98
CA LEU A 79 -1.39 -9.08 -15.17
C LEU A 79 -0.78 -9.66 -16.47
N ARG A 80 0.50 -10.04 -16.44
CA ARG A 80 1.16 -10.67 -17.61
C ARG A 80 0.57 -12.03 -17.97
N GLU A 81 0.11 -12.78 -16.98
CA GLU A 81 -0.58 -14.06 -17.20
C GLU A 81 -1.92 -13.84 -17.88
N ILE A 82 -2.77 -13.00 -17.30
CA ILE A 82 -4.15 -12.82 -17.77
C ILE A 82 -4.27 -12.08 -19.12
N ILE A 83 -3.27 -11.25 -19.49
CA ILE A 83 -3.31 -10.51 -20.78
C ILE A 83 -3.37 -11.45 -21.99
N ARG A 84 -3.00 -12.71 -21.81
CA ARG A 84 -3.03 -13.75 -22.83
C ARG A 84 -4.30 -14.62 -22.79
N GLU A 85 -5.11 -14.45 -21.77
CA GLU A 85 -6.34 -15.20 -21.53
C GLU A 85 -7.56 -14.34 -21.88
N LYS A 86 -8.70 -14.98 -22.12
CA LYS A 86 -9.97 -14.30 -22.36
C LYS A 86 -10.91 -14.52 -21.17
N GLY A 87 -11.90 -13.61 -21.02
CA GLY A 87 -12.94 -13.76 -20.01
C GLY A 87 -12.55 -13.23 -18.64
N TRP A 88 -11.50 -12.40 -18.55
CA TRP A 88 -11.09 -11.71 -17.34
C TRP A 88 -11.47 -10.23 -17.35
N ALA A 89 -11.83 -9.73 -16.18
CA ALA A 89 -12.02 -8.31 -15.89
C ALA A 89 -11.05 -7.84 -14.83
N LEU A 90 -10.54 -6.63 -14.99
CA LEU A 90 -9.77 -5.90 -13.99
C LEU A 90 -10.65 -4.82 -13.37
N LEU A 91 -10.89 -4.89 -12.07
CA LEU A 91 -11.52 -3.84 -11.30
C LEU A 91 -10.42 -3.00 -10.63
N ASP A 92 -10.42 -1.70 -10.94
CA ASP A 92 -9.57 -0.69 -10.30
C ASP A 92 -10.41 0.03 -9.23
N ALA A 93 -10.12 -0.22 -7.96
CA ALA A 93 -10.86 0.30 -6.82
C ALA A 93 -10.01 1.32 -6.06
N ARG A 94 -10.50 2.55 -5.94
CA ARG A 94 -9.86 3.62 -5.18
C ARG A 94 -10.74 4.12 -4.06
N ILE A 95 -10.12 4.44 -2.93
CA ILE A 95 -10.80 5.10 -1.82
C ILE A 95 -10.90 6.58 -2.15
N ASN A 96 -12.11 7.05 -2.38
CA ASN A 96 -12.34 8.48 -2.63
C ASN A 96 -11.97 9.30 -1.39
N SER A 97 -11.42 10.49 -1.63
CA SER A 97 -11.08 11.45 -0.57
C SER A 97 -10.11 10.92 0.51
N PHE A 98 -9.28 9.92 0.18
CA PHE A 98 -8.39 9.28 1.13
C PHE A 98 -7.31 10.23 1.68
N GLU A 99 -6.71 11.09 0.84
CA GLU A 99 -5.74 12.10 1.30
C GLU A 99 -6.38 13.11 2.27
N PRO A 100 -7.52 13.78 1.93
CA PRO A 100 -8.24 14.62 2.89
C PRO A 100 -8.63 13.88 4.18
N PHE A 101 -8.99 12.61 4.10
CA PHE A 101 -9.28 11.80 5.28
C PHE A 101 -8.04 11.65 6.19
N LYS A 102 -6.88 11.35 5.63
CA LYS A 102 -5.62 11.26 6.40
C LYS A 102 -5.20 12.59 7.01
N ASP A 103 -5.44 13.70 6.32
CA ASP A 103 -5.14 15.03 6.84
C ASP A 103 -5.97 15.36 8.09
N VAL A 104 -7.22 14.88 8.15
CA VAL A 104 -8.14 15.10 9.28
C VAL A 104 -7.94 14.06 10.39
N TYR A 105 -7.84 12.78 10.05
CA TYR A 105 -7.86 11.67 11.02
C TYR A 105 -6.48 11.07 11.32
N GLY A 106 -5.46 11.49 10.60
CA GLY A 106 -4.08 11.04 10.75
C GLY A 106 -3.75 9.73 10.04
N PHE A 107 -2.45 9.45 9.95
CA PHE A 107 -1.92 8.30 9.21
C PHE A 107 -2.36 6.94 9.78
N VAL A 108 -2.44 6.82 11.10
CA VAL A 108 -2.82 5.55 11.76
C VAL A 108 -4.23 5.15 11.36
N THR A 109 -5.17 6.11 11.41
CA THR A 109 -6.56 5.87 10.98
C THR A 109 -6.64 5.60 9.47
N GLY A 110 -5.79 6.26 8.68
CA GLY A 110 -5.65 5.96 7.25
C GLY A 110 -5.22 4.52 6.99
N ASP A 111 -4.21 4.03 7.72
CA ASP A 111 -3.77 2.63 7.61
C ASP A 111 -4.84 1.63 8.08
N ASP A 112 -5.67 2.01 9.07
CA ASP A 112 -6.82 1.20 9.49
C ASP A 112 -7.87 1.09 8.38
N VAL A 113 -8.15 2.17 7.65
CA VAL A 113 -9.04 2.15 6.48
C VAL A 113 -8.47 1.31 5.35
N LEU A 114 -7.16 1.34 5.09
CA LEU A 114 -6.53 0.46 4.10
C LEU A 114 -6.66 -1.02 4.47
N ARG A 115 -6.44 -1.38 5.74
CA ARG A 115 -6.63 -2.75 6.24
C ARG A 115 -8.08 -3.20 6.15
N PHE A 116 -9.00 -2.33 6.57
CA PHE A 116 -10.43 -2.58 6.44
C PHE A 116 -10.82 -2.83 4.99
N THR A 117 -10.36 -1.97 4.06
CA THR A 117 -10.65 -2.11 2.62
C THR A 117 -10.11 -3.43 2.07
N ALA A 118 -8.88 -3.81 2.43
CA ALA A 118 -8.29 -5.07 2.02
C ALA A 118 -9.08 -6.28 2.51
N MET A 119 -9.52 -6.26 3.76
CA MET A 119 -10.35 -7.30 4.35
C MET A 119 -11.72 -7.39 3.65
N LEU A 120 -12.38 -6.26 3.46
CA LEU A 120 -13.67 -6.18 2.78
C LEU A 120 -13.60 -6.69 1.34
N ILE A 121 -12.56 -6.35 0.59
CA ILE A 121 -12.35 -6.89 -0.76
C ILE A 121 -12.18 -8.41 -0.70
N GLY A 122 -11.39 -8.93 0.26
CA GLY A 122 -11.22 -10.36 0.47
C GLY A 122 -12.55 -11.06 0.71
N GLU A 123 -13.35 -10.58 1.65
CA GLU A 123 -14.66 -11.16 1.98
C GLU A 123 -15.64 -11.17 0.78
N VAL A 124 -15.68 -10.07 0.02
CA VAL A 124 -16.57 -9.99 -1.15
C VAL A 124 -16.10 -10.93 -2.27
N VAL A 125 -14.79 -11.06 -2.47
CA VAL A 125 -14.24 -12.02 -3.45
C VAL A 125 -14.44 -13.46 -2.98
N ASP A 126 -14.36 -13.75 -1.70
CA ASP A 126 -14.68 -15.07 -1.15
C ASP A 126 -16.18 -15.41 -1.30
N GLU A 127 -17.07 -14.38 -1.16
CA GLU A 127 -18.53 -14.55 -1.31
C GLU A 127 -18.95 -14.77 -2.77
N LEU A 128 -18.43 -13.99 -3.71
CA LEU A 128 -18.93 -13.89 -5.10
C LEU A 128 -17.94 -14.34 -6.17
N GLY A 129 -16.69 -14.48 -5.80
CA GLY A 129 -15.59 -14.79 -6.72
C GLY A 129 -15.29 -16.29 -6.81
N SER A 130 -14.02 -16.58 -7.08
CA SER A 130 -13.48 -17.93 -7.20
C SER A 130 -12.04 -17.99 -6.70
N THR A 131 -11.51 -19.19 -6.53
CA THR A 131 -10.12 -19.43 -6.12
C THR A 131 -9.07 -18.97 -7.14
N SER A 132 -9.47 -18.66 -8.37
CA SER A 132 -8.59 -18.10 -9.41
C SER A 132 -8.56 -16.58 -9.44
N ASP A 133 -9.42 -15.93 -8.67
CA ASP A 133 -9.44 -14.47 -8.56
C ASP A 133 -8.20 -13.97 -7.81
N PHE A 134 -7.79 -12.77 -8.13
CA PHE A 134 -6.60 -12.17 -7.54
C PHE A 134 -6.94 -10.79 -6.97
N ILE A 135 -6.45 -10.52 -5.78
CA ILE A 135 -6.57 -9.22 -5.12
C ILE A 135 -5.17 -8.65 -4.92
N GLY A 136 -4.99 -7.38 -5.21
CA GLY A 136 -3.72 -6.69 -5.01
C GLY A 136 -3.88 -5.26 -4.51
N HIS A 137 -2.86 -4.75 -3.84
CA HIS A 137 -2.73 -3.35 -3.45
C HIS A 137 -1.71 -2.67 -4.36
N ALA A 138 -2.20 -1.83 -5.26
CA ALA A 138 -1.38 -1.19 -6.29
C ALA A 138 -0.59 0.04 -5.76
N GLY A 139 -0.79 0.37 -4.48
CA GLY A 139 -0.13 1.47 -3.78
C GLY A 139 -1.08 2.63 -3.45
N GLY A 140 -0.70 3.42 -2.46
CA GLY A 140 -1.53 4.54 -1.98
C GLY A 140 -2.86 4.08 -1.42
N ASP A 141 -3.92 4.44 -2.10
CA ASP A 141 -5.33 4.13 -1.84
C ASP A 141 -5.95 3.20 -2.90
N ASN A 142 -5.11 2.61 -3.76
CA ASN A 142 -5.54 1.89 -4.94
C ASN A 142 -5.42 0.38 -4.79
N PHE A 143 -6.53 -0.33 -4.99
CA PHE A 143 -6.65 -1.78 -4.97
C PHE A 143 -7.07 -2.29 -6.33
N ILE A 144 -6.64 -3.50 -6.66
CA ILE A 144 -7.08 -4.18 -7.88
C ILE A 144 -7.71 -5.52 -7.54
N VAL A 145 -8.76 -5.86 -8.29
CA VAL A 145 -9.34 -7.20 -8.27
C VAL A 145 -9.38 -7.72 -9.69
N ILE A 146 -8.79 -8.89 -9.91
CA ILE A 146 -8.83 -9.60 -11.18
C ILE A 146 -9.78 -10.77 -11.00
N THR A 147 -10.86 -10.80 -11.76
CA THR A 147 -11.92 -11.80 -11.67
C THR A 147 -12.45 -12.15 -13.07
N SER A 148 -13.37 -13.08 -13.18
CA SER A 148 -14.01 -13.35 -14.45
C SER A 148 -14.95 -12.21 -14.86
N ASP A 149 -15.10 -12.01 -16.18
CA ASP A 149 -15.97 -10.97 -16.75
C ASP A 149 -17.40 -11.10 -16.24
N GLU A 150 -17.89 -12.32 -16.11
CA GLU A 150 -19.25 -12.65 -15.65
C GLU A 150 -19.53 -12.18 -14.20
N ARG A 151 -18.49 -12.21 -13.31
CA ARG A 151 -18.64 -11.87 -11.88
C ARG A 151 -18.29 -10.43 -11.59
N SER A 152 -17.57 -9.78 -12.48
CA SER A 152 -17.01 -8.44 -12.26
C SER A 152 -18.05 -7.42 -11.83
N ALA A 153 -19.23 -7.40 -12.47
CA ALA A 153 -20.31 -6.48 -12.16
C ALA A 153 -20.90 -6.70 -10.76
N ALA A 154 -21.10 -7.96 -10.36
CA ALA A 154 -21.63 -8.31 -9.05
C ALA A 154 -20.62 -7.96 -7.92
N ILE A 155 -19.35 -8.31 -8.10
CA ILE A 155 -18.28 -7.97 -7.16
C ILE A 155 -18.17 -6.45 -7.01
N LYS A 156 -18.13 -5.70 -8.12
CA LYS A 156 -18.07 -4.24 -8.08
C LYS A 156 -19.24 -3.62 -7.32
N ALA A 157 -20.46 -4.09 -7.58
CA ALA A 157 -21.68 -3.57 -6.92
C ALA A 157 -21.63 -3.85 -5.40
N ARG A 158 -21.26 -5.07 -5.02
CA ARG A 158 -21.16 -5.50 -3.62
C ARG A 158 -20.05 -4.78 -2.86
N LEU A 159 -18.88 -4.59 -3.49
CA LEU A 159 -17.79 -3.82 -2.91
C LEU A 159 -18.21 -2.39 -2.61
N LYS A 160 -18.86 -1.73 -3.58
CA LYS A 160 -19.34 -0.36 -3.40
C LYS A 160 -20.37 -0.28 -2.27
N GLU A 161 -21.39 -1.13 -2.30
CA GLU A 161 -22.46 -1.15 -1.28
C GLU A 161 -21.88 -1.34 0.13
N ARG A 162 -21.03 -2.34 0.31
CA ARG A 162 -20.44 -2.64 1.62
C ARG A 162 -19.51 -1.54 2.08
N PHE A 163 -18.64 -1.05 1.19
CA PHE A 163 -17.71 0.01 1.53
C PHE A 163 -18.44 1.27 1.99
N ASP A 164 -19.42 1.76 1.21
CA ASP A 164 -20.19 2.98 1.54
C ASP A 164 -20.93 2.85 2.91
N ASN A 165 -21.37 1.64 3.26
CA ASN A 165 -22.06 1.40 4.52
C ASN A 165 -21.09 1.24 5.71
N GLU A 166 -19.98 0.51 5.53
CA GLU A 166 -19.12 0.06 6.62
C GLU A 166 -17.98 1.04 6.92
N VAL A 167 -17.48 1.78 5.92
CA VAL A 167 -16.39 2.76 6.09
C VAL A 167 -16.73 3.86 7.09
N GLN A 168 -18.00 4.16 7.28
CA GLN A 168 -18.50 5.18 8.22
C GLN A 168 -18.04 4.92 9.67
N THR A 169 -17.73 3.67 10.02
CA THR A 169 -17.21 3.33 11.36
C THR A 169 -15.86 3.94 11.67
N HIS A 170 -15.11 4.35 10.66
CA HIS A 170 -13.80 5.01 10.79
C HIS A 170 -13.89 6.54 10.98
N TYR A 171 -15.09 7.12 10.85
CA TYR A 171 -15.33 8.54 11.10
C TYR A 171 -15.81 8.78 12.52
N ASN A 172 -15.55 9.95 13.07
CA ASN A 172 -16.06 10.34 14.39
C ASN A 172 -17.58 10.50 14.38
N PHE A 173 -18.16 10.57 15.57
CA PHE A 173 -19.61 10.63 15.73
C PHE A 173 -20.23 11.88 15.05
N MET A 174 -19.57 13.04 15.15
CA MET A 174 -20.09 14.28 14.59
C MET A 174 -20.14 14.24 13.06
N ASP A 175 -19.04 13.79 12.44
CA ASP A 175 -18.97 13.69 10.99
C ASP A 175 -19.98 12.68 10.44
N ARG A 176 -20.15 11.54 11.14
CA ARG A 176 -21.20 10.57 10.77
C ARG A 176 -22.61 11.14 10.82
N GLN A 177 -22.93 11.95 11.84
CA GLN A 177 -24.26 12.57 11.93
C GLN A 177 -24.53 13.58 10.82
N GLN A 178 -23.52 14.35 10.41
CA GLN A 178 -23.69 15.37 9.35
C GLN A 178 -23.48 14.81 7.92
N GLY A 179 -22.97 13.58 7.77
CA GLY A 179 -22.77 12.91 6.48
C GLY A 179 -21.57 13.44 5.66
N PHE A 180 -20.66 14.19 6.28
CA PHE A 180 -19.45 14.71 5.65
C PHE A 180 -18.38 15.01 6.71
N MET A 181 -17.13 15.03 6.31
CA MET A 181 -16.02 15.57 7.10
C MET A 181 -15.63 16.95 6.58
N GLN A 182 -15.01 17.75 7.45
CA GLN A 182 -14.41 19.04 7.08
C GLN A 182 -12.91 18.86 6.90
N ALA A 183 -12.42 19.14 5.69
CA ALA A 183 -11.00 19.03 5.38
C ALA A 183 -10.41 20.38 4.91
N PRO A 184 -9.13 20.66 5.20
CA PRO A 184 -8.47 21.86 4.69
C PRO A 184 -8.29 21.77 3.17
N ALA A 185 -8.60 22.88 2.48
CA ALA A 185 -8.32 23.04 1.06
C ALA A 185 -6.94 23.70 0.86
N ALA A 186 -6.40 23.60 -0.35
CA ALA A 186 -5.09 24.15 -0.70
C ALA A 186 -4.99 25.68 -0.55
N ASP A 187 -6.10 26.39 -0.59
CA ASP A 187 -6.22 27.84 -0.39
C ASP A 187 -6.39 28.26 1.08
N GLY A 188 -6.33 27.30 2.01
CA GLY A 188 -6.53 27.53 3.45
C GLY A 188 -7.99 27.62 3.89
N THR A 189 -8.95 27.43 2.98
CA THR A 189 -10.37 27.30 3.33
C THR A 189 -10.68 25.89 3.81
N THR A 190 -11.86 25.72 4.42
CA THR A 190 -12.37 24.40 4.80
C THR A 190 -13.45 23.95 3.82
N VAL A 191 -13.32 22.75 3.29
CA VAL A 191 -14.28 22.16 2.36
C VAL A 191 -15.00 20.98 3.00
N LYS A 192 -16.25 20.78 2.61
CA LYS A 192 -17.03 19.60 2.98
C LYS A 192 -16.72 18.46 2.04
N VAL A 193 -16.26 17.35 2.60
CA VAL A 193 -15.92 16.12 1.88
C VAL A 193 -16.94 15.05 2.29
N PRO A 194 -17.85 14.62 1.40
CA PRO A 194 -18.79 13.53 1.69
C PRO A 194 -18.05 12.19 1.80
N PHE A 195 -18.69 11.23 2.45
CA PHE A 195 -18.17 9.86 2.60
C PHE A 195 -18.33 9.05 1.32
#